data_1ee3d48f7901cbf70c79601c84ea67d3
#
_entry.id   1ee3d48f7901cbf70c79601c84ea67d3
#
_cell.length_a   1.000
_cell.length_b   1.000
_cell.length_c   1.000
_cell.angle_alpha   90.00
_cell.angle_beta   90.00
_cell.angle_gamma   90.00
#
_symmetry.space_group_name_H-M   'P 1'
#
loop_
_entity.id
_entity.type
_entity.pdbx_description
1 polymer ?
#
loop_
_entity_poly.entity_id
_entity_poly.type
_entity_poly.pdbx_seq_one_letter_code
_entity_poly.pdbx_strand_id
1 'polypeptide(L)'
;MNYKVLVTDEIDPEGVALLVAEPRISVDEVPTLPKEDLLNRIAEYDAIVGRSATRISADVLEKARKLKVVGRAGVGVDNIAIDTATSLGVAVINAPAGNTIAVVELFFGAVISLLRHIPRADTSMHAGRWDRSALLGSELKGRTLGIVGLGRIGSEVATRARAFGMNVIAYDPYIAPSRFEAVRVQKMESLESVLEQSNILTLHTPLTDETTGMIGKREIARLPQHALVVNMARGGIVDEKALLDALKSKHLFGAVIDAYEKEPLAPDHPLRSMPNVLLTPHIGASTMEAQRNVAVDVCIAVRDALLSGELSRSINVADVGGQWSDIEPALTLARRAAGVGRAILATQGMRVVQRVDVRSGSALTGAKSALLASAARGLLEGTVEQERLNLINARTVAENRGIDLSTTETPTQDNPFSIEVRLSGGMQEIAVAGTAQPGVPPRLTRIGAFHVDVQPRDTLLILTNNDVPGVIGRVGTLLGEAGVNIAEYHQARLAQGGQALAAVSVDGDVSEAIRESLLRLPDVSSAAVVCFNPG
;
A
#
# COMPACT_ATOMS: atom_id res chain seq x y z
N MET A 1 -14.55 -16.25 -11.93
CA MET A 1 -13.48 -15.75 -12.84
C MET A 1 -12.22 -16.54 -12.57
N ASN A 2 -11.47 -16.87 -13.61
CA ASN A 2 -10.16 -17.53 -13.46
C ASN A 2 -9.08 -16.48 -13.71
N TYR A 3 -8.14 -16.36 -12.79
CA TYR A 3 -7.02 -15.43 -12.87
C TYR A 3 -5.78 -16.13 -13.42
N LYS A 4 -4.97 -15.40 -14.19
CA LYS A 4 -3.70 -15.89 -14.72
C LYS A 4 -2.54 -15.13 -14.08
N VAL A 5 -1.63 -15.86 -13.43
CA VAL A 5 -0.48 -15.28 -12.70
C VAL A 5 0.82 -15.71 -13.37
N LEU A 6 1.66 -14.74 -13.71
CA LEU A 6 3.03 -14.96 -14.18
C LEU A 6 3.97 -14.93 -12.97
N VAL A 7 4.76 -15.97 -12.79
CA VAL A 7 5.81 -16.05 -11.77
C VAL A 7 7.16 -16.06 -12.45
N THR A 8 8.05 -15.12 -12.08
CA THR A 8 9.39 -14.95 -12.63
C THR A 8 10.46 -15.02 -11.53
N ASP A 9 11.74 -15.05 -11.92
CA ASP A 9 12.89 -14.89 -10.99
C ASP A 9 13.04 -16.00 -9.94
N GLU A 10 12.64 -17.22 -10.24
CA GLU A 10 12.85 -18.39 -9.37
C GLU A 10 12.33 -18.15 -7.94
N ILE A 11 11.04 -17.87 -7.82
CA ILE A 11 10.36 -17.71 -6.52
C ILE A 11 10.37 -19.05 -5.78
N ASP A 12 10.53 -19.00 -4.44
CA ASP A 12 10.53 -20.20 -3.61
C ASP A 12 9.24 -21.02 -3.83
N PRO A 13 9.37 -22.35 -4.08
CA PRO A 13 8.24 -23.22 -4.43
C PRO A 13 7.11 -23.23 -3.41
N GLU A 14 7.39 -23.03 -2.12
CA GLU A 14 6.37 -23.01 -1.08
C GLU A 14 5.41 -21.83 -1.26
N GLY A 15 5.92 -20.66 -1.65
CA GLY A 15 5.09 -19.51 -2.00
C GLY A 15 4.25 -19.77 -3.25
N VAL A 16 4.85 -20.31 -4.31
CA VAL A 16 4.15 -20.59 -5.57
C VAL A 16 3.05 -21.64 -5.38
N ALA A 17 3.30 -22.67 -4.55
CA ALA A 17 2.33 -23.71 -4.23
C ALA A 17 1.01 -23.14 -3.66
N LEU A 18 1.04 -21.99 -2.95
CA LEU A 18 -0.15 -21.33 -2.43
C LEU A 18 -1.04 -20.71 -3.52
N LEU A 19 -0.44 -20.32 -4.64
CA LEU A 19 -1.17 -19.83 -5.81
C LEU A 19 -1.71 -21.01 -6.63
N VAL A 20 -0.91 -22.06 -6.84
CA VAL A 20 -1.28 -23.26 -7.60
C VAL A 20 -2.40 -24.06 -6.92
N ALA A 21 -2.44 -24.05 -5.57
CA ALA A 21 -3.48 -24.72 -4.80
C ALA A 21 -4.88 -24.07 -4.93
N GLU A 22 -4.96 -22.83 -5.43
CA GLU A 22 -6.23 -22.13 -5.60
C GLU A 22 -6.83 -22.44 -6.99
N PRO A 23 -7.99 -23.13 -7.07
CA PRO A 23 -8.57 -23.56 -8.35
C PRO A 23 -8.92 -22.43 -9.33
N ARG A 24 -9.08 -21.19 -8.82
CA ARG A 24 -9.38 -20.00 -9.63
C ARG A 24 -8.14 -19.30 -10.16
N ILE A 25 -6.93 -19.80 -9.86
CA ILE A 25 -5.67 -19.23 -10.29
C ILE A 25 -4.92 -20.22 -11.18
N SER A 26 -4.52 -19.78 -12.36
CA SER A 26 -3.59 -20.49 -13.24
C SER A 26 -2.22 -19.81 -13.15
N VAL A 27 -1.17 -20.59 -12.92
CA VAL A 27 0.20 -20.09 -12.72
C VAL A 27 1.09 -20.53 -13.88
N ASP A 28 1.77 -19.58 -14.49
CA ASP A 28 2.86 -19.81 -15.45
C ASP A 28 4.18 -19.45 -14.76
N GLU A 29 5.01 -20.43 -14.43
CA GLU A 29 6.36 -20.23 -13.91
C GLU A 29 7.37 -20.16 -15.06
N VAL A 30 8.19 -19.12 -15.06
CA VAL A 30 9.24 -18.90 -16.05
C VAL A 30 10.50 -18.36 -15.37
N PRO A 31 11.70 -18.61 -15.92
CA PRO A 31 12.89 -17.92 -15.45
C PRO A 31 12.78 -16.40 -15.69
N THR A 32 13.73 -15.64 -15.18
CA THR A 32 13.83 -14.19 -15.48
C THR A 32 13.75 -13.94 -16.98
N LEU A 33 12.78 -13.14 -17.40
CA LEU A 33 12.55 -12.85 -18.82
C LEU A 33 13.30 -11.59 -19.26
N PRO A 34 13.89 -11.58 -20.46
CA PRO A 34 14.27 -10.35 -21.12
C PRO A 34 13.07 -9.39 -21.25
N LYS A 35 13.33 -8.08 -21.24
CA LYS A 35 12.27 -7.07 -21.30
C LYS A 35 11.31 -7.25 -22.48
N GLU A 36 11.83 -7.59 -23.66
CA GLU A 36 11.03 -7.78 -24.87
C GLU A 36 10.07 -8.97 -24.74
N ASP A 37 10.53 -10.08 -24.17
CA ASP A 37 9.71 -11.27 -23.94
C ASP A 37 8.61 -11.00 -22.90
N LEU A 38 8.95 -10.23 -21.85
CA LEU A 38 7.96 -9.79 -20.86
C LEU A 38 6.88 -8.90 -21.51
N LEU A 39 7.28 -7.93 -22.34
CA LEU A 39 6.37 -7.05 -23.06
C LEU A 39 5.42 -7.81 -24.00
N ASN A 40 5.86 -8.92 -24.58
CA ASN A 40 5.04 -9.74 -25.48
C ASN A 40 4.01 -10.61 -24.75
N ARG A 41 4.23 -10.92 -23.47
CA ARG A 41 3.40 -11.88 -22.71
C ARG A 41 2.49 -11.19 -21.69
N ILE A 42 2.90 -10.08 -21.10
CA ILE A 42 2.28 -9.51 -19.90
C ILE A 42 0.80 -9.13 -20.06
N ALA A 43 0.35 -8.85 -21.28
CA ALA A 43 -1.04 -8.47 -21.56
C ALA A 43 -2.08 -9.55 -21.23
N GLU A 44 -1.66 -10.81 -21.07
CA GLU A 44 -2.54 -11.94 -20.79
C GLU A 44 -2.76 -12.19 -19.29
N TYR A 45 -1.94 -11.59 -18.42
CA TYR A 45 -1.90 -11.92 -17.00
C TYR A 45 -2.65 -10.91 -16.13
N ASP A 46 -3.32 -11.41 -15.10
CA ASP A 46 -3.98 -10.63 -14.06
C ASP A 46 -3.00 -10.20 -12.94
N ALA A 47 -1.95 -10.98 -12.70
CA ALA A 47 -0.88 -10.64 -11.77
C ALA A 47 0.49 -11.12 -12.26
N ILE A 48 1.54 -10.45 -11.78
CA ILE A 48 2.92 -10.90 -11.90
C ILE A 48 3.56 -10.95 -10.51
N VAL A 49 4.28 -12.03 -10.23
CA VAL A 49 5.10 -12.18 -9.01
C VAL A 49 6.55 -12.35 -9.46
N GLY A 50 7.44 -11.49 -8.96
CA GLY A 50 8.84 -11.54 -9.33
C GLY A 50 9.75 -10.98 -8.22
N ARG A 51 11.05 -10.93 -8.51
CA ARG A 51 12.09 -10.37 -7.62
C ARG A 51 12.71 -9.12 -8.24
N SER A 52 13.96 -8.83 -7.88
CA SER A 52 14.68 -7.64 -8.37
C SER A 52 15.17 -7.78 -9.80
N ALA A 53 15.33 -8.99 -10.33
CA ALA A 53 15.85 -9.23 -11.69
C ALA A 53 14.82 -8.85 -12.77
N THR A 54 13.53 -9.05 -12.51
CA THR A 54 12.45 -8.61 -13.41
C THR A 54 12.11 -7.15 -13.15
N ARG A 55 12.31 -6.28 -14.14
CA ARG A 55 11.97 -4.86 -14.06
C ARG A 55 10.58 -4.60 -14.61
N ILE A 56 9.69 -4.06 -13.78
CA ILE A 56 8.32 -3.67 -14.15
C ILE A 56 8.31 -2.16 -14.44
N SER A 57 8.77 -1.81 -15.62
CA SER A 57 8.84 -0.42 -16.09
C SER A 57 7.49 0.10 -16.59
N ALA A 58 7.37 1.41 -16.81
CA ALA A 58 6.13 2.05 -17.25
C ALA A 58 5.54 1.42 -18.52
N ASP A 59 6.37 1.15 -19.52
CA ASP A 59 5.96 0.53 -20.79
C ASP A 59 5.46 -0.92 -20.63
N VAL A 60 5.98 -1.67 -19.64
CA VAL A 60 5.45 -3.00 -19.27
C VAL A 60 4.04 -2.86 -18.69
N LEU A 61 3.85 -1.92 -17.76
CA LEU A 61 2.54 -1.68 -17.12
C LEU A 61 1.49 -1.17 -18.12
N GLU A 62 1.88 -0.30 -19.05
CA GLU A 62 0.98 0.22 -20.08
C GLU A 62 0.49 -0.88 -21.04
N LYS A 63 1.33 -1.85 -21.36
CA LYS A 63 0.94 -3.03 -22.15
C LYS A 63 0.12 -4.05 -21.37
N ALA A 64 0.24 -4.10 -20.07
CA ALA A 64 -0.39 -5.07 -19.19
C ALA A 64 -1.86 -4.74 -18.92
N ARG A 65 -2.73 -4.85 -19.93
CA ARG A 65 -4.13 -4.37 -19.88
C ARG A 65 -4.99 -5.08 -18.83
N LYS A 66 -4.72 -6.36 -18.53
CA LYS A 66 -5.46 -7.16 -17.55
C LYS A 66 -4.84 -7.11 -16.15
N LEU A 67 -3.63 -6.58 -16.02
CA LEU A 67 -2.85 -6.65 -14.79
C LEU A 67 -3.54 -5.86 -13.68
N LYS A 68 -3.77 -6.53 -12.56
CA LYS A 68 -4.38 -6.00 -11.34
C LYS A 68 -3.37 -5.86 -10.21
N VAL A 69 -2.38 -6.79 -10.17
CA VAL A 69 -1.43 -6.88 -9.06
C VAL A 69 -0.01 -7.16 -9.56
N VAL A 70 0.94 -6.43 -9.00
CA VAL A 70 2.37 -6.72 -9.06
C VAL A 70 2.83 -7.14 -7.67
N GLY A 71 3.24 -8.39 -7.50
CA GLY A 71 3.84 -8.93 -6.28
C GLY A 71 5.37 -8.92 -6.39
N ARG A 72 6.04 -8.25 -5.45
CA ARG A 72 7.51 -8.25 -5.35
C ARG A 72 7.95 -9.10 -4.16
N ALA A 73 8.53 -10.28 -4.40
CA ALA A 73 9.10 -11.13 -3.36
C ALA A 73 10.39 -10.51 -2.80
N GLY A 74 10.20 -9.60 -1.86
CA GLY A 74 11.24 -8.83 -1.17
C GLY A 74 10.74 -7.48 -0.69
N VAL A 75 11.62 -6.66 -0.10
CA VAL A 75 11.25 -5.39 0.57
C VAL A 75 11.26 -4.21 -0.41
N GLY A 76 12.37 -4.03 -1.15
CA GLY A 76 12.52 -2.90 -2.07
C GLY A 76 11.64 -3.05 -3.31
N VAL A 77 11.21 -1.92 -3.86
CA VAL A 77 10.35 -1.86 -5.05
C VAL A 77 10.95 -0.96 -6.15
N ASP A 78 12.25 -0.73 -6.07
CA ASP A 78 12.99 0.19 -6.95
C ASP A 78 12.98 -0.25 -8.43
N ASN A 79 12.65 -1.52 -8.68
CA ASN A 79 12.48 -2.08 -10.03
C ASN A 79 11.05 -1.93 -10.59
N ILE A 80 10.13 -1.26 -9.89
CA ILE A 80 8.72 -1.09 -10.28
C ILE A 80 8.39 0.38 -10.47
N ALA A 81 7.76 0.75 -11.59
CA ALA A 81 7.28 2.11 -11.85
C ALA A 81 5.96 2.36 -11.09
N ILE A 82 6.07 2.70 -9.80
CA ILE A 82 4.94 2.79 -8.86
C ILE A 82 3.91 3.84 -9.30
N ASP A 83 4.34 5.03 -9.76
CA ASP A 83 3.42 6.10 -10.19
C ASP A 83 2.58 5.65 -11.38
N THR A 84 3.20 4.94 -12.33
CA THR A 84 2.48 4.36 -13.48
C THR A 84 1.53 3.26 -13.02
N ALA A 85 1.95 2.36 -12.13
CA ALA A 85 1.09 1.32 -11.56
C ALA A 85 -0.13 1.95 -10.87
N THR A 86 0.09 3.00 -10.09
CA THR A 86 -0.97 3.74 -9.39
C THR A 86 -1.96 4.37 -10.35
N SER A 87 -1.48 5.09 -11.37
CA SER A 87 -2.34 5.72 -12.38
C SER A 87 -3.17 4.70 -13.16
N LEU A 88 -2.63 3.52 -13.41
CA LEU A 88 -3.30 2.41 -14.08
C LEU A 88 -4.16 1.54 -13.15
N GLY A 89 -4.20 1.84 -11.85
CA GLY A 89 -4.96 1.05 -10.87
C GLY A 89 -4.37 -0.33 -10.59
N VAL A 90 -3.07 -0.52 -10.79
CA VAL A 90 -2.37 -1.78 -10.51
C VAL A 90 -1.83 -1.76 -9.09
N ALA A 91 -2.23 -2.70 -8.26
CA ALA A 91 -1.73 -2.85 -6.90
C ALA A 91 -0.26 -3.29 -6.91
N VAL A 92 0.57 -2.65 -6.10
CA VAL A 92 1.96 -3.06 -5.89
C VAL A 92 2.11 -3.58 -4.47
N ILE A 93 2.41 -4.87 -4.35
CA ILE A 93 2.54 -5.58 -3.07
C ILE A 93 3.99 -6.03 -2.90
N ASN A 94 4.56 -5.82 -1.72
CA ASN A 94 5.87 -6.32 -1.35
C ASN A 94 5.82 -7.17 -0.07
N ALA A 95 6.96 -7.75 0.32
CA ALA A 95 7.11 -8.54 1.55
C ALA A 95 8.05 -7.82 2.54
N PRO A 96 7.56 -6.85 3.32
CA PRO A 96 8.42 -5.91 4.06
C PRO A 96 9.10 -6.51 5.30
N ALA A 97 8.71 -7.69 5.75
CA ALA A 97 9.22 -8.31 6.99
C ALA A 97 10.09 -9.54 6.76
N GLY A 98 9.95 -10.21 5.60
CA GLY A 98 10.47 -11.56 5.39
C GLY A 98 12.00 -11.70 5.43
N ASN A 99 12.76 -10.63 5.16
CA ASN A 99 14.22 -10.66 5.16
C ASN A 99 14.88 -9.95 6.36
N THR A 100 14.10 -9.47 7.33
CA THR A 100 14.63 -8.62 8.42
C THR A 100 15.78 -9.29 9.16
N ILE A 101 15.62 -10.54 9.56
CA ILE A 101 16.64 -11.28 10.35
C ILE A 101 17.88 -11.57 9.50
N ALA A 102 17.71 -11.93 8.23
CA ALA A 102 18.84 -12.19 7.33
C ALA A 102 19.77 -10.98 7.19
N VAL A 103 19.21 -9.77 7.00
CA VAL A 103 20.01 -8.53 6.92
C VAL A 103 20.72 -8.25 8.25
N VAL A 104 20.04 -8.46 9.37
CA VAL A 104 20.61 -8.23 10.71
C VAL A 104 21.80 -9.18 10.97
N GLU A 105 21.67 -10.45 10.62
CA GLU A 105 22.74 -11.44 10.79
C GLU A 105 23.92 -11.13 9.85
N LEU A 106 23.65 -10.74 8.61
CA LEU A 106 24.69 -10.30 7.69
C LEU A 106 25.44 -9.08 8.25
N PHE A 107 24.71 -8.10 8.83
CA PHE A 107 25.32 -6.92 9.45
C PHE A 107 26.37 -7.32 10.51
N PHE A 108 25.99 -8.14 11.50
CA PHE A 108 26.91 -8.55 12.54
C PHE A 108 28.04 -9.43 12.00
N GLY A 109 27.73 -10.36 11.11
CA GLY A 109 28.71 -11.21 10.47
C GLY A 109 29.77 -10.40 9.72
N ALA A 110 29.35 -9.42 8.92
CA ALA A 110 30.24 -8.58 8.12
C ALA A 110 31.06 -7.59 8.98
N VAL A 111 30.42 -6.93 9.97
CA VAL A 111 31.11 -6.00 10.88
C VAL A 111 32.19 -6.74 11.69
N ILE A 112 31.84 -7.90 12.28
CA ILE A 112 32.79 -8.72 13.05
C ILE A 112 33.90 -9.23 12.12
N SER A 113 33.58 -9.68 10.91
CA SER A 113 34.57 -10.16 9.93
C SER A 113 35.59 -9.07 9.57
N LEU A 114 35.14 -7.83 9.40
CA LEU A 114 36.04 -6.71 9.11
C LEU A 114 36.88 -6.32 10.34
N LEU A 115 36.26 -6.17 11.51
CA LEU A 115 36.95 -5.80 12.76
C LEU A 115 37.97 -6.86 13.24
N ARG A 116 37.73 -8.13 12.94
CA ARG A 116 38.59 -9.26 13.33
C ARG A 116 39.47 -9.76 12.18
N HIS A 117 39.48 -9.08 11.02
CA HIS A 117 40.26 -9.43 9.81
C HIS A 117 40.01 -10.87 9.32
N ILE A 118 38.79 -11.42 9.51
CA ILE A 118 38.51 -12.84 9.23
C ILE A 118 38.82 -13.23 7.79
N PRO A 119 38.42 -12.50 6.72
CA PRO A 119 38.72 -12.87 5.34
C PRO A 119 40.24 -12.92 5.07
N ARG A 120 40.98 -11.98 5.65
CA ARG A 120 42.47 -11.96 5.49
C ARG A 120 43.12 -13.10 6.24
N ALA A 121 42.64 -13.42 7.44
CA ALA A 121 43.12 -14.53 8.24
C ALA A 121 42.91 -15.86 7.53
N ASP A 122 41.73 -16.11 7.00
CA ASP A 122 41.35 -17.29 6.25
C ASP A 122 42.22 -17.45 5.00
N THR A 123 42.30 -16.39 4.15
CA THR A 123 43.16 -16.37 2.97
C THR A 123 44.63 -16.63 3.31
N SER A 124 45.15 -16.08 4.42
CA SER A 124 46.54 -16.32 4.89
C SER A 124 46.76 -17.78 5.23
N MET A 125 45.83 -18.39 5.98
CA MET A 125 45.90 -19.82 6.36
C MET A 125 45.87 -20.75 5.14
N HIS A 126 44.95 -20.50 4.21
CA HIS A 126 44.87 -21.27 2.96
C HIS A 126 46.15 -21.13 2.08
N ALA A 127 46.83 -19.98 2.19
CA ALA A 127 48.13 -19.76 1.52
C ALA A 127 49.32 -20.30 2.32
N GLY A 128 49.10 -21.08 3.37
CA GLY A 128 50.17 -21.70 4.19
C GLY A 128 50.94 -20.73 5.09
N ARG A 129 50.40 -19.51 5.35
CA ARG A 129 51.04 -18.49 6.20
C ARG A 129 50.43 -18.48 7.59
N TRP A 130 51.22 -18.03 8.59
CA TRP A 130 50.84 -17.89 9.97
C TRP A 130 51.04 -16.44 10.43
N ASP A 131 50.18 -15.51 9.93
CA ASP A 131 50.36 -14.06 10.03
C ASP A 131 49.71 -13.46 11.28
N ARG A 132 49.74 -14.15 12.44
CA ARG A 132 49.00 -13.82 13.68
C ARG A 132 49.21 -12.38 14.14
N SER A 133 50.43 -11.86 14.14
CA SER A 133 50.77 -10.52 14.62
C SER A 133 50.18 -9.39 13.75
N ALA A 134 49.96 -9.65 12.46
CA ALA A 134 49.37 -8.69 11.52
C ALA A 134 47.84 -8.65 11.56
N LEU A 135 47.21 -9.51 12.37
CA LEU A 135 45.75 -9.70 12.42
C LEU A 135 45.15 -9.28 13.76
N LEU A 136 45.81 -8.31 14.46
CA LEU A 136 45.26 -7.72 15.68
C LEU A 136 44.00 -6.94 15.34
N GLY A 137 42.84 -7.41 15.87
CA GLY A 137 41.52 -6.82 15.63
C GLY A 137 40.96 -6.05 16.81
N SER A 138 39.68 -5.73 16.75
CA SER A 138 38.96 -4.97 17.76
C SER A 138 37.63 -5.64 18.16
N GLU A 139 37.13 -5.34 19.35
CA GLU A 139 35.86 -5.81 19.87
C GLU A 139 34.72 -4.81 19.60
N LEU A 140 33.47 -5.31 19.67
CA LEU A 140 32.26 -4.47 19.61
C LEU A 140 31.91 -3.85 20.96
N LYS A 141 32.21 -4.55 22.05
CA LYS A 141 31.85 -4.13 23.42
C LYS A 141 32.37 -2.71 23.73
N GLY A 142 31.46 -1.89 24.26
CA GLY A 142 31.76 -0.50 24.66
C GLY A 142 31.79 0.49 23.48
N ARG A 143 31.71 0.03 22.21
CA ARG A 143 31.61 0.95 21.07
C ARG A 143 30.21 1.53 20.95
N THR A 144 30.09 2.72 20.39
CA THR A 144 28.80 3.34 20.06
C THR A 144 28.41 2.96 18.64
N LEU A 145 27.23 2.34 18.50
CA LEU A 145 26.56 2.09 17.24
C LEU A 145 25.54 3.19 16.98
N GLY A 146 25.77 4.00 15.94
CA GLY A 146 24.80 4.95 15.43
C GLY A 146 23.94 4.31 14.34
N ILE A 147 22.63 4.40 14.52
CA ILE A 147 21.64 3.85 13.61
C ILE A 147 20.87 5.00 12.99
N VAL A 148 20.84 5.08 11.65
CA VAL A 148 19.99 5.99 10.91
C VAL A 148 18.85 5.17 10.28
N GLY A 149 17.61 5.42 10.75
CA GLY A 149 16.44 4.61 10.44
C GLY A 149 16.19 3.50 11.47
N LEU A 150 15.23 3.70 12.38
CA LEU A 150 14.87 2.74 13.44
C LEU A 150 13.61 1.93 13.08
N GLY A 151 13.49 1.54 11.81
CA GLY A 151 12.45 0.66 11.31
C GLY A 151 12.61 -0.78 11.79
N ARG A 152 12.10 -1.76 11.03
CA ARG A 152 12.18 -3.19 11.38
C ARG A 152 13.62 -3.67 11.56
N ILE A 153 14.47 -3.44 10.56
CA ILE A 153 15.86 -3.89 10.58
C ILE A 153 16.66 -3.13 11.65
N GLY A 154 16.58 -1.79 11.67
CA GLY A 154 17.30 -0.97 12.66
C GLY A 154 16.97 -1.34 14.11
N SER A 155 15.71 -1.65 14.41
CA SER A 155 15.28 -2.09 15.75
C SER A 155 15.87 -3.45 16.14
N GLU A 156 15.94 -4.39 15.20
CA GLU A 156 16.52 -5.72 15.43
C GLU A 156 18.05 -5.66 15.55
N VAL A 157 18.71 -4.80 14.77
CA VAL A 157 20.14 -4.50 14.92
C VAL A 157 20.41 -3.90 16.30
N ALA A 158 19.62 -2.91 16.72
CA ALA A 158 19.75 -2.25 18.02
C ALA A 158 19.65 -3.26 19.18
N THR A 159 18.66 -4.14 19.12
CA THR A 159 18.44 -5.17 20.15
C THR A 159 19.65 -6.10 20.30
N ARG A 160 20.22 -6.57 19.20
CA ARG A 160 21.39 -7.47 19.22
C ARG A 160 22.69 -6.73 19.54
N ALA A 161 22.85 -5.49 19.11
CA ALA A 161 24.02 -4.66 19.44
C ALA A 161 24.15 -4.47 20.96
N ARG A 162 23.02 -4.27 21.64
CA ARG A 162 23.02 -4.19 23.09
C ARG A 162 23.47 -5.50 23.77
N ALA A 163 23.09 -6.65 23.21
CA ALA A 163 23.56 -7.95 23.71
C ALA A 163 25.08 -8.13 23.53
N PHE A 164 25.69 -7.47 22.52
CA PHE A 164 27.15 -7.37 22.39
C PHE A 164 27.79 -6.35 23.32
N GLY A 165 27.01 -5.68 24.18
CA GLY A 165 27.52 -4.68 25.12
C GLY A 165 27.90 -3.34 24.46
N MET A 166 27.30 -3.02 23.32
CA MET A 166 27.46 -1.74 22.63
C MET A 166 26.55 -0.65 23.23
N ASN A 167 26.97 0.60 23.15
CA ASN A 167 26.08 1.75 23.32
C ASN A 167 25.31 1.97 22.01
N VAL A 168 23.99 2.12 22.07
CA VAL A 168 23.17 2.27 20.85
C VAL A 168 22.44 3.60 20.86
N ILE A 169 22.69 4.41 19.84
CA ILE A 169 22.02 5.66 19.58
C ILE A 169 21.34 5.61 18.20
N ALA A 170 20.22 6.29 18.02
CA ALA A 170 19.55 6.29 16.73
C ALA A 170 18.88 7.62 16.41
N TYR A 171 18.78 7.89 15.10
CA TYR A 171 18.03 8.99 14.53
C TYR A 171 17.01 8.44 13.52
N ASP A 172 15.76 8.82 13.72
CA ASP A 172 14.65 8.59 12.78
C ASP A 172 13.60 9.67 13.01
N PRO A 173 13.39 10.59 12.06
CA PRO A 173 12.46 11.71 12.22
C PRO A 173 10.99 11.29 12.11
N TYR A 174 10.69 10.08 11.61
CA TYR A 174 9.35 9.62 11.28
C TYR A 174 8.75 8.67 12.32
N ILE A 175 9.52 8.26 13.32
CA ILE A 175 9.12 7.28 14.34
C ILE A 175 8.81 7.96 15.67
N ALA A 176 7.70 7.56 16.29
CA ALA A 176 7.30 8.08 17.61
C ALA A 176 8.37 7.79 18.70
N PRO A 177 8.59 8.70 19.65
CA PRO A 177 9.56 8.52 20.74
C PRO A 177 9.38 7.20 21.51
N SER A 178 8.15 6.74 21.71
CA SER A 178 7.84 5.47 22.38
C SER A 178 8.49 4.25 21.69
N ARG A 179 8.79 4.32 20.40
CA ARG A 179 9.46 3.24 19.67
C ARG A 179 10.93 3.12 20.09
N PHE A 180 11.61 4.24 20.32
CA PHE A 180 12.98 4.25 20.83
C PHE A 180 13.04 3.66 22.25
N GLU A 181 12.08 4.02 23.10
CA GLU A 181 11.94 3.45 24.45
C GLU A 181 11.71 1.94 24.43
N ALA A 182 10.81 1.46 23.55
CA ALA A 182 10.48 0.05 23.43
C ALA A 182 11.69 -0.82 23.08
N VAL A 183 12.62 -0.32 22.25
CA VAL A 183 13.87 -1.01 21.90
C VAL A 183 15.05 -0.58 22.79
N ARG A 184 14.82 0.30 23.76
CA ARG A 184 15.81 0.84 24.70
C ARG A 184 17.03 1.44 23.99
N VAL A 185 16.77 2.31 23.03
CA VAL A 185 17.78 3.04 22.25
C VAL A 185 17.69 4.52 22.59
N GLN A 186 18.83 5.18 22.75
CA GLN A 186 18.87 6.61 22.96
C GLN A 186 18.48 7.31 21.64
N LYS A 187 17.36 8.06 21.68
CA LYS A 187 16.96 8.92 20.56
C LYS A 187 17.91 10.11 20.45
N MET A 188 18.35 10.37 19.23
CA MET A 188 19.12 11.57 18.89
C MET A 188 18.22 12.54 18.11
N GLU A 189 18.36 13.83 18.37
CA GLU A 189 17.47 14.86 17.80
C GLU A 189 17.87 15.25 16.36
N SER A 190 19.09 14.92 15.93
CA SER A 190 19.55 15.21 14.57
C SER A 190 20.51 14.13 14.04
N LEU A 191 20.67 14.10 12.72
CA LEU A 191 21.63 13.23 12.05
C LEU A 191 23.07 13.54 12.53
N GLU A 192 23.41 14.81 12.62
CA GLU A 192 24.74 15.26 13.04
C GLU A 192 25.11 14.71 14.43
N SER A 193 24.17 14.73 15.36
CA SER A 193 24.41 14.22 16.73
C SER A 193 24.64 12.71 16.79
N VAL A 194 24.07 11.94 15.85
CA VAL A 194 24.40 10.52 15.68
C VAL A 194 25.80 10.35 15.09
N LEU A 195 26.11 11.10 14.05
CA LEU A 195 27.40 10.99 13.36
C LEU A 195 28.57 11.24 14.32
N GLU A 196 28.51 12.33 15.08
CA GLU A 196 29.60 12.76 15.99
C GLU A 196 29.92 11.75 17.11
N GLN A 197 29.01 10.85 17.43
CA GLN A 197 29.19 9.85 18.49
C GLN A 197 29.37 8.42 17.99
N SER A 198 29.25 8.17 16.67
CA SER A 198 29.23 6.83 16.12
C SER A 198 30.62 6.26 15.85
N ASN A 199 31.02 5.24 16.61
CA ASN A 199 32.18 4.43 16.22
C ASN A 199 31.87 3.50 15.03
N ILE A 200 30.60 3.09 14.92
CA ILE A 200 30.06 2.33 13.80
C ILE A 200 28.76 3.02 13.40
N LEU A 201 28.66 3.45 12.15
CA LEU A 201 27.44 4.01 11.57
C LEU A 201 26.78 2.96 10.68
N THR A 202 25.48 2.73 10.87
CA THR A 202 24.68 1.85 10.00
C THR A 202 23.41 2.53 9.53
N LEU A 203 23.05 2.27 8.25
CA LEU A 203 21.94 2.92 7.58
C LEU A 203 20.84 1.89 7.30
N HIS A 204 19.61 2.23 7.64
CA HIS A 204 18.42 1.39 7.47
C HIS A 204 17.23 2.20 6.98
N THR A 205 17.48 3.14 6.06
CA THR A 205 16.49 4.02 5.44
C THR A 205 16.19 3.59 4.00
N PRO A 206 15.00 3.90 3.45
CA PRO A 206 14.76 3.79 2.01
C PRO A 206 15.60 4.83 1.24
N LEU A 207 15.75 4.66 -0.06
CA LEU A 207 16.27 5.68 -0.96
C LEU A 207 15.12 6.59 -1.38
N THR A 208 15.22 7.86 -1.02
CA THR A 208 14.27 8.94 -1.35
C THR A 208 15.06 10.19 -1.75
N ASP A 209 14.38 11.24 -2.19
CA ASP A 209 15.04 12.52 -2.47
C ASP A 209 15.77 13.08 -1.23
N GLU A 210 15.21 12.84 -0.02
CA GLU A 210 15.82 13.29 1.25
C GLU A 210 17.04 12.46 1.67
N THR A 211 17.06 11.16 1.32
CA THR A 211 18.12 10.23 1.74
C THR A 211 19.18 10.01 0.67
N THR A 212 18.95 10.48 -0.55
CA THR A 212 19.94 10.45 -1.64
C THR A 212 21.12 11.34 -1.29
N GLY A 213 22.33 10.74 -1.23
CA GLY A 213 23.56 11.44 -0.83
C GLY A 213 23.58 11.91 0.60
N MET A 214 22.68 11.43 1.46
CA MET A 214 22.53 11.86 2.86
C MET A 214 23.83 11.73 3.65
N ILE A 215 24.67 10.76 3.34
CA ILE A 215 25.98 10.56 3.96
C ILE A 215 27.06 10.95 2.94
N GLY A 216 27.25 12.23 2.79
CA GLY A 216 28.26 12.80 1.91
C GLY A 216 29.56 13.18 2.64
N LYS A 217 30.39 13.99 1.97
CA LYS A 217 31.70 14.41 2.50
C LYS A 217 31.63 15.13 3.85
N ARG A 218 30.61 15.99 4.05
CA ARG A 218 30.43 16.75 5.29
C ARG A 218 30.02 15.84 6.44
N GLU A 219 29.14 14.90 6.19
CA GLU A 219 28.60 13.96 7.15
C GLU A 219 29.69 12.95 7.56
N ILE A 220 30.45 12.42 6.62
CA ILE A 220 31.59 11.53 6.89
C ILE A 220 32.66 12.24 7.72
N ALA A 221 32.93 13.52 7.48
CA ALA A 221 33.91 14.29 8.25
C ALA A 221 33.50 14.53 9.72
N ARG A 222 32.20 14.38 10.07
CA ARG A 222 31.70 14.47 11.45
C ARG A 222 31.90 13.18 12.25
N LEU A 223 32.09 12.06 11.57
CA LEU A 223 32.34 10.79 12.23
C LEU A 223 33.67 10.84 13.02
N PRO A 224 33.76 10.20 14.17
CA PRO A 224 35.03 10.04 14.86
C PRO A 224 36.10 9.42 13.96
N GLN A 225 37.34 9.80 14.17
CA GLN A 225 38.45 9.19 13.46
C GLN A 225 38.45 7.66 13.70
N HIS A 226 38.67 6.89 12.64
CA HIS A 226 38.61 5.42 12.64
C HIS A 226 37.19 4.85 12.86
N ALA A 227 36.15 5.60 12.54
CA ALA A 227 34.80 5.07 12.47
C ALA A 227 34.67 4.05 11.32
N LEU A 228 33.67 3.17 11.46
CA LEU A 228 33.25 2.20 10.43
C LEU A 228 31.89 2.63 9.86
N VAL A 229 31.75 2.65 8.54
CA VAL A 229 30.48 2.91 7.84
C VAL A 229 29.94 1.61 7.26
N VAL A 230 28.64 1.36 7.49
CA VAL A 230 27.94 0.17 6.99
C VAL A 230 26.74 0.61 6.16
N ASN A 231 26.70 0.22 4.89
CA ASN A 231 25.54 0.40 4.03
C ASN A 231 25.05 -0.95 3.47
N MET A 232 23.98 -1.47 4.07
CA MET A 232 23.22 -2.66 3.63
C MET A 232 21.78 -2.28 3.31
N ALA A 233 21.49 -0.98 3.15
CA ALA A 233 20.16 -0.47 2.86
C ALA A 233 19.96 -0.29 1.35
N ARG A 234 20.46 0.84 0.81
CA ARG A 234 20.37 1.17 -0.63
C ARG A 234 21.62 1.87 -1.09
N GLY A 235 22.02 1.60 -2.34
CA GLY A 235 23.00 2.43 -3.03
C GLY A 235 22.54 3.87 -3.17
N GLY A 236 23.47 4.81 -3.23
CA GLY A 236 23.15 6.24 -3.34
C GLY A 236 22.80 6.96 -2.03
N ILE A 237 22.63 6.26 -0.90
CA ILE A 237 22.49 6.89 0.43
C ILE A 237 23.84 7.43 0.91
N VAL A 238 24.90 6.67 0.66
CA VAL A 238 26.29 7.09 0.90
C VAL A 238 26.91 7.52 -0.42
N ASP A 239 27.51 8.70 -0.46
CA ASP A 239 28.33 9.14 -1.60
C ASP A 239 29.59 8.27 -1.67
N GLU A 240 29.66 7.38 -2.66
CA GLU A 240 30.77 6.43 -2.82
C GLU A 240 32.12 7.11 -3.04
N LYS A 241 32.14 8.30 -3.67
CA LYS A 241 33.35 9.08 -3.86
C LYS A 241 33.84 9.66 -2.54
N ALA A 242 32.96 10.24 -1.75
CA ALA A 242 33.31 10.78 -0.42
C ALA A 242 33.78 9.67 0.52
N LEU A 243 33.13 8.49 0.46
CA LEU A 243 33.53 7.30 1.20
C LEU A 243 34.96 6.87 0.83
N LEU A 244 35.26 6.77 -0.46
CA LEU A 244 36.60 6.42 -0.98
C LEU A 244 37.68 7.40 -0.52
N ASP A 245 37.40 8.69 -0.55
CA ASP A 245 38.36 9.72 -0.12
C ASP A 245 38.65 9.61 1.38
N ALA A 246 37.62 9.35 2.21
CA ALA A 246 37.77 9.16 3.65
C ALA A 246 38.51 7.85 4.02
N LEU A 247 38.33 6.78 3.25
CA LEU A 247 39.06 5.52 3.39
C LEU A 247 40.55 5.69 3.02
N LYS A 248 40.87 6.37 1.91
CA LYS A 248 42.21 6.66 1.47
C LYS A 248 42.97 7.57 2.44
N SER A 249 42.33 8.57 2.99
CA SER A 249 42.88 9.47 4.01
C SER A 249 43.03 8.82 5.39
N LYS A 250 42.52 7.60 5.58
CA LYS A 250 42.46 6.88 6.87
C LYS A 250 41.65 7.61 7.95
N HIS A 251 40.76 8.50 7.56
CA HIS A 251 39.75 9.06 8.48
C HIS A 251 38.80 7.95 8.95
N LEU A 252 38.33 7.12 8.03
CA LEU A 252 37.57 5.92 8.35
C LEU A 252 38.48 4.70 8.56
N PHE A 253 38.15 3.86 9.52
CA PHE A 253 38.78 2.54 9.71
C PHE A 253 38.49 1.64 8.52
N GLY A 254 37.25 1.63 8.05
CA GLY A 254 36.80 0.79 6.94
C GLY A 254 35.33 1.00 6.60
N ALA A 255 34.84 0.20 5.67
CA ALA A 255 33.43 0.16 5.31
C ALA A 255 32.95 -1.27 5.04
N VAL A 256 31.65 -1.49 5.25
CA VAL A 256 30.94 -2.69 4.81
C VAL A 256 29.83 -2.24 3.87
N ILE A 257 29.86 -2.73 2.63
CA ILE A 257 28.93 -2.31 1.57
C ILE A 257 28.30 -3.54 0.93
N ASP A 258 26.98 -3.60 0.99
CA ASP A 258 26.15 -4.63 0.34
C ASP A 258 25.26 -4.04 -0.77
N ALA A 259 25.05 -2.70 -0.77
CA ALA A 259 24.24 -2.00 -1.78
C ALA A 259 25.04 -0.84 -2.40
N TYR A 260 25.00 -0.70 -3.73
CA TYR A 260 25.84 0.20 -4.52
C TYR A 260 25.02 1.19 -5.34
N GLU A 261 25.59 2.37 -5.66
CA GLU A 261 24.94 3.36 -6.53
C GLU A 261 24.55 2.77 -7.89
N LYS A 262 25.41 1.88 -8.40
CA LYS A 262 25.14 1.13 -9.62
C LYS A 262 25.38 -0.36 -9.40
N GLU A 263 24.35 -1.14 -9.63
CA GLU A 263 24.39 -2.60 -9.54
C GLU A 263 24.20 -3.25 -10.92
N PRO A 264 25.03 -4.25 -11.27
CA PRO A 264 26.20 -4.79 -10.57
C PRO A 264 27.35 -3.79 -10.47
N LEU A 265 28.13 -3.86 -9.35
CA LEU A 265 29.33 -3.05 -9.17
C LEU A 265 30.35 -3.35 -10.28
N ALA A 266 30.83 -2.31 -10.97
CA ALA A 266 31.77 -2.44 -12.09
C ALA A 266 33.04 -3.20 -11.68
N PRO A 267 33.64 -4.02 -12.59
CA PRO A 267 34.83 -4.80 -12.27
C PRO A 267 36.05 -3.95 -11.85
N ASP A 268 36.17 -2.74 -12.38
CA ASP A 268 37.24 -1.77 -12.14
C ASP A 268 36.91 -0.73 -11.06
N HIS A 269 35.79 -0.91 -10.33
CA HIS A 269 35.37 0.05 -9.32
C HIS A 269 36.41 0.17 -8.20
N PRO A 270 36.77 1.41 -7.78
CA PRO A 270 37.86 1.63 -6.82
C PRO A 270 37.65 0.98 -5.44
N LEU A 271 36.43 0.80 -4.98
CA LEU A 271 36.12 0.10 -3.72
C LEU A 271 36.68 -1.34 -3.71
N ARG A 272 36.75 -2.02 -4.86
CA ARG A 272 37.27 -3.39 -4.96
C ARG A 272 38.74 -3.54 -4.60
N SER A 273 39.50 -2.46 -4.73
CA SER A 273 40.94 -2.44 -4.40
C SER A 273 41.24 -1.99 -2.97
N MET A 274 40.21 -1.57 -2.21
CA MET A 274 40.42 -1.08 -0.84
C MET A 274 40.53 -2.24 0.16
N PRO A 275 41.67 -2.37 0.87
CA PRO A 275 41.94 -3.51 1.75
C PRO A 275 41.13 -3.52 3.04
N ASN A 276 40.56 -2.36 3.38
CA ASN A 276 39.74 -2.13 4.58
C ASN A 276 38.23 -1.99 4.26
N VAL A 277 37.78 -2.53 3.13
CA VAL A 277 36.39 -2.59 2.73
C VAL A 277 35.96 -4.04 2.56
N LEU A 278 34.83 -4.40 3.16
CA LEU A 278 34.16 -5.67 2.93
C LEU A 278 32.99 -5.43 1.97
N LEU A 279 33.03 -6.11 0.83
CA LEU A 279 32.02 -5.98 -0.21
C LEU A 279 31.23 -7.28 -0.35
N THR A 280 29.92 -7.17 -0.47
CA THR A 280 29.03 -8.30 -0.78
C THR A 280 28.09 -7.91 -1.92
N PRO A 281 27.69 -8.85 -2.79
CA PRO A 281 26.92 -8.53 -4.00
C PRO A 281 25.40 -8.48 -3.73
N HIS A 282 24.97 -7.57 -2.84
CA HIS A 282 23.58 -7.34 -2.43
C HIS A 282 22.87 -8.63 -1.95
N ILE A 283 23.47 -9.27 -0.93
CA ILE A 283 23.01 -10.56 -0.38
C ILE A 283 22.23 -10.44 0.92
N GLY A 284 21.84 -9.23 1.33
CA GLY A 284 21.10 -9.02 2.59
C GLY A 284 19.87 -9.89 2.77
N ALA A 285 19.19 -10.27 1.67
CA ALA A 285 18.04 -11.17 1.68
C ALA A 285 18.35 -12.60 1.15
N SER A 286 19.62 -12.95 0.94
CA SER A 286 19.99 -14.20 0.28
C SER A 286 20.22 -15.34 1.28
N THR A 287 19.19 -15.66 2.06
CA THR A 287 19.12 -16.87 2.89
C THR A 287 17.90 -17.71 2.48
N MET A 288 17.92 -19.01 2.72
CA MET A 288 16.81 -19.91 2.41
C MET A 288 15.52 -19.44 3.10
N GLU A 289 15.64 -19.09 4.38
CA GLU A 289 14.52 -18.64 5.20
C GLU A 289 13.94 -17.31 4.68
N ALA A 290 14.78 -16.33 4.35
CA ALA A 290 14.31 -15.06 3.82
C ALA A 290 13.63 -15.23 2.46
N GLN A 291 14.20 -16.05 1.56
CA GLN A 291 13.62 -16.33 0.25
C GLN A 291 12.24 -16.99 0.36
N ARG A 292 12.14 -18.00 1.21
CA ARG A 292 10.87 -18.67 1.53
C ARG A 292 9.86 -17.69 2.13
N ASN A 293 10.25 -16.95 3.16
CA ASN A 293 9.35 -16.03 3.86
C ASN A 293 8.79 -14.94 2.95
N VAL A 294 9.63 -14.32 2.12
CA VAL A 294 9.16 -13.28 1.18
C VAL A 294 8.28 -13.86 0.08
N ALA A 295 8.54 -15.10 -0.38
CA ALA A 295 7.73 -15.77 -1.38
C ALA A 295 6.33 -16.12 -0.84
N VAL A 296 6.28 -16.76 0.33
CA VAL A 296 5.01 -17.10 1.01
C VAL A 296 4.20 -15.84 1.28
N ASP A 297 4.83 -14.81 1.83
CA ASP A 297 4.17 -13.56 2.21
C ASP A 297 3.57 -12.84 1.00
N VAL A 298 4.30 -12.71 -0.09
CA VAL A 298 3.80 -12.02 -1.30
C VAL A 298 2.76 -12.85 -2.05
N CYS A 299 2.92 -14.18 -2.13
CA CYS A 299 1.96 -15.04 -2.84
C CYS A 299 0.60 -15.08 -2.12
N ILE A 300 0.58 -15.11 -0.79
CA ILE A 300 -0.65 -14.96 0.00
C ILE A 300 -1.33 -13.63 -0.34
N ALA A 301 -0.58 -12.52 -0.29
CA ALA A 301 -1.15 -11.20 -0.53
C ALA A 301 -1.65 -11.00 -1.96
N VAL A 302 -0.94 -11.54 -2.96
CA VAL A 302 -1.38 -11.52 -4.36
C VAL A 302 -2.65 -12.36 -4.55
N ARG A 303 -2.70 -13.55 -3.95
CA ARG A 303 -3.90 -14.40 -3.96
C ARG A 303 -5.11 -13.66 -3.38
N ASP A 304 -4.96 -13.08 -2.19
CA ASP A 304 -6.04 -12.41 -1.47
C ASP A 304 -6.48 -11.14 -2.21
N ALA A 305 -5.56 -10.40 -2.81
CA ALA A 305 -5.88 -9.25 -3.66
C ALA A 305 -6.71 -9.65 -4.90
N LEU A 306 -6.38 -10.77 -5.54
CA LEU A 306 -7.12 -11.27 -6.72
C LEU A 306 -8.50 -11.81 -6.37
N LEU A 307 -8.63 -12.53 -5.24
CA LEU A 307 -9.82 -13.28 -4.90
C LEU A 307 -10.86 -12.49 -4.11
N SER A 308 -10.41 -11.68 -3.17
CA SER A 308 -11.26 -10.90 -2.25
C SER A 308 -11.14 -9.39 -2.44
N GLY A 309 -10.23 -8.93 -3.32
CA GLY A 309 -9.96 -7.50 -3.47
C GLY A 309 -9.23 -6.88 -2.27
N GLU A 310 -8.58 -7.68 -1.43
CA GLU A 310 -7.84 -7.20 -0.27
C GLU A 310 -6.55 -6.50 -0.68
N LEU A 311 -6.55 -5.17 -0.61
CA LEU A 311 -5.43 -4.32 -1.01
C LEU A 311 -4.67 -3.70 0.16
N SER A 312 -4.98 -4.06 1.41
CA SER A 312 -4.36 -3.49 2.62
C SER A 312 -2.83 -3.63 2.65
N ARG A 313 -2.30 -4.63 1.94
CA ARG A 313 -0.86 -4.91 1.82
C ARG A 313 -0.21 -4.24 0.60
N SER A 314 -0.99 -3.52 -0.19
CA SER A 314 -0.47 -2.74 -1.33
C SER A 314 0.17 -1.45 -0.84
N ILE A 315 1.36 -1.15 -1.35
CA ILE A 315 2.11 0.07 -0.97
C ILE A 315 1.57 1.33 -1.63
N ASN A 316 0.77 1.19 -2.67
CA ASN A 316 0.18 2.31 -3.44
C ASN A 316 -1.33 2.42 -3.28
N VAL A 317 -1.92 1.76 -2.29
CA VAL A 317 -3.31 1.98 -1.88
C VAL A 317 -3.37 3.00 -0.74
N ALA A 318 -4.47 3.71 -0.62
CA ALA A 318 -4.74 4.58 0.51
C ALA A 318 -4.75 3.76 1.82
N ASP A 319 -4.14 4.30 2.88
CA ASP A 319 -4.11 3.63 4.18
C ASP A 319 -5.52 3.30 4.66
N VAL A 320 -5.76 2.05 4.99
CA VAL A 320 -7.05 1.54 5.49
C VAL A 320 -7.19 1.65 7.01
N GLY A 321 -6.11 1.98 7.73
CA GLY A 321 -6.12 2.28 9.16
C GLY A 321 -6.53 1.14 10.10
N GLY A 322 -6.52 -0.12 9.63
CA GLY A 322 -6.94 -1.27 10.42
C GLY A 322 -6.91 -2.58 9.64
N GLN A 323 -7.57 -3.61 10.16
CA GLN A 323 -7.72 -4.86 9.42
C GLN A 323 -8.73 -4.70 8.29
N TRP A 324 -8.45 -5.29 7.14
CA TRP A 324 -9.30 -5.21 5.95
C TRP A 324 -10.74 -5.65 6.22
N SER A 325 -10.91 -6.79 6.90
CA SER A 325 -12.23 -7.34 7.27
C SER A 325 -13.12 -6.38 8.06
N ASP A 326 -12.49 -5.50 8.84
CA ASP A 326 -13.22 -4.55 9.69
C ASP A 326 -13.61 -3.27 8.92
N ILE A 327 -12.86 -2.93 7.89
CA ILE A 327 -13.01 -1.68 7.12
C ILE A 327 -13.75 -1.90 5.79
N GLU A 328 -13.68 -3.09 5.19
CA GLU A 328 -14.33 -3.40 3.90
C GLU A 328 -15.82 -3.04 3.86
N PRO A 329 -16.66 -3.33 4.90
CA PRO A 329 -18.06 -2.90 4.91
C PRO A 329 -18.22 -1.37 4.82
N ALA A 330 -17.31 -0.61 5.45
CA ALA A 330 -17.29 0.84 5.42
C ALA A 330 -16.89 1.38 4.04
N LEU A 331 -15.89 0.78 3.40
CA LEU A 331 -15.49 1.12 2.03
C LEU A 331 -16.63 0.85 1.05
N THR A 332 -17.28 -0.30 1.18
CA THR A 332 -18.44 -0.67 0.36
C THR A 332 -19.58 0.32 0.55
N LEU A 333 -19.89 0.73 1.79
CA LEU A 333 -20.93 1.72 2.06
C LEU A 333 -20.59 3.08 1.44
N ALA A 334 -19.35 3.58 1.61
CA ALA A 334 -18.93 4.86 1.04
C ALA A 334 -19.09 4.89 -0.50
N ARG A 335 -18.67 3.79 -1.18
CA ARG A 335 -18.84 3.62 -2.63
C ARG A 335 -20.32 3.68 -3.03
N ARG A 336 -21.16 2.90 -2.35
CA ARG A 336 -22.60 2.80 -2.67
C ARG A 336 -23.33 4.10 -2.36
N ALA A 337 -23.01 4.77 -1.26
CA ALA A 337 -23.58 6.06 -0.91
C ALA A 337 -23.27 7.15 -1.96
N ALA A 338 -22.03 7.18 -2.47
CA ALA A 338 -21.66 8.07 -3.57
C ALA A 338 -22.44 7.77 -4.86
N GLY A 339 -22.60 6.49 -5.22
CA GLY A 339 -23.40 6.06 -6.36
C GLY A 339 -24.87 6.50 -6.23
N VAL A 340 -25.48 6.33 -5.05
CA VAL A 340 -26.84 6.79 -4.75
C VAL A 340 -26.95 8.31 -4.88
N GLY A 341 -26.03 9.06 -4.26
CA GLY A 341 -26.01 10.52 -4.36
C GLY A 341 -25.92 11.01 -5.80
N ARG A 342 -25.02 10.42 -6.59
CA ARG A 342 -24.90 10.74 -8.02
C ARG A 342 -26.19 10.48 -8.78
N ALA A 343 -26.82 9.33 -8.59
CA ALA A 343 -28.04 8.96 -9.28
C ALA A 343 -29.19 9.94 -8.96
N ILE A 344 -29.31 10.37 -7.71
CA ILE A 344 -30.31 11.35 -7.29
C ILE A 344 -30.03 12.71 -7.94
N LEU A 345 -28.79 13.20 -7.89
CA LEU A 345 -28.40 14.47 -8.52
C LEU A 345 -28.66 14.47 -10.04
N ALA A 346 -28.46 13.33 -10.70
CA ALA A 346 -28.76 13.17 -12.10
C ALA A 346 -30.26 13.35 -12.42
N THR A 347 -31.18 12.88 -11.54
CA THR A 347 -32.62 13.12 -11.69
C THR A 347 -33.00 14.59 -11.52
N GLN A 348 -32.17 15.37 -10.84
CA GLN A 348 -32.33 16.82 -10.62
C GLN A 348 -31.65 17.65 -11.72
N GLY A 349 -31.13 17.00 -12.77
CA GLY A 349 -30.46 17.65 -13.91
C GLY A 349 -28.98 17.96 -13.72
N MET A 350 -28.40 17.62 -12.55
CA MET A 350 -26.96 17.80 -12.31
C MET A 350 -26.15 16.66 -12.93
N ARG A 351 -25.31 16.98 -13.89
CA ARG A 351 -24.43 15.99 -14.55
C ARG A 351 -22.98 16.01 -14.07
N VAL A 352 -22.55 17.09 -13.42
CA VAL A 352 -21.17 17.30 -12.99
C VAL A 352 -21.10 17.55 -11.49
N VAL A 353 -20.56 16.61 -10.76
CA VAL A 353 -20.19 16.77 -9.34
C VAL A 353 -18.83 17.46 -9.29
N GLN A 354 -18.72 18.51 -8.50
CA GLN A 354 -17.49 19.30 -8.33
C GLN A 354 -16.76 19.00 -7.03
N ARG A 355 -17.48 18.48 -6.02
CA ARG A 355 -16.89 18.17 -4.71
C ARG A 355 -17.48 16.90 -4.11
N VAL A 356 -16.60 16.13 -3.47
CA VAL A 356 -16.94 14.99 -2.61
C VAL A 356 -16.37 15.26 -1.22
N ASP A 357 -17.22 15.27 -0.21
CA ASP A 357 -16.79 15.32 1.19
C ASP A 357 -17.26 14.03 1.90
N VAL A 358 -16.32 13.37 2.58
CA VAL A 358 -16.62 12.14 3.35
C VAL A 358 -16.43 12.44 4.82
N ARG A 359 -17.49 12.24 5.60
CA ARG A 359 -17.48 12.32 7.05
C ARG A 359 -17.57 10.94 7.64
N SER A 360 -16.74 10.68 8.64
CA SER A 360 -16.70 9.36 9.30
C SER A 360 -16.70 9.48 10.81
N GLY A 361 -17.30 8.50 11.45
CA GLY A 361 -17.27 8.35 12.90
C GLY A 361 -15.89 7.99 13.44
N SER A 362 -15.72 8.06 14.74
CA SER A 362 -14.42 7.95 15.44
C SER A 362 -13.71 6.62 15.22
N ALA A 363 -14.44 5.50 15.08
CA ALA A 363 -13.83 4.18 14.82
C ALA A 363 -13.21 4.07 13.42
N LEU A 364 -13.57 4.94 12.48
CA LEU A 364 -13.13 4.93 11.08
C LEU A 364 -12.08 6.02 10.78
N THR A 365 -11.58 6.70 11.80
CA THR A 365 -10.62 7.82 11.65
C THR A 365 -9.35 7.41 10.89
N GLY A 366 -8.82 6.21 11.13
CA GLY A 366 -7.65 5.68 10.42
C GLY A 366 -7.90 5.39 8.94
N ALA A 367 -9.15 5.15 8.53
CA ALA A 367 -9.52 4.76 7.17
C ALA A 367 -9.99 5.92 6.27
N LYS A 368 -9.92 7.18 6.71
CA LYS A 368 -10.45 8.35 5.99
C LYS A 368 -10.02 8.42 4.53
N SER A 369 -8.74 8.19 4.28
CA SER A 369 -8.17 8.26 2.92
C SER A 369 -8.76 7.16 2.02
N ALA A 370 -8.93 5.95 2.54
CA ALA A 370 -9.54 4.84 1.82
C ALA A 370 -11.05 5.03 1.61
N LEU A 371 -11.76 5.58 2.60
CA LEU A 371 -13.19 5.93 2.47
C LEU A 371 -13.41 6.98 1.37
N LEU A 372 -12.55 8.00 1.31
CA LEU A 372 -12.60 9.01 0.26
C LEU A 372 -12.32 8.42 -1.13
N ALA A 373 -11.32 7.55 -1.25
CA ALA A 373 -11.04 6.83 -2.50
C ALA A 373 -12.22 5.95 -2.92
N SER A 374 -12.87 5.29 -1.95
CA SER A 374 -14.04 4.45 -2.20
C SER A 374 -15.27 5.27 -2.66
N ALA A 375 -15.52 6.43 -2.03
CA ALA A 375 -16.57 7.35 -2.45
C ALA A 375 -16.28 7.92 -3.86
N ALA A 376 -15.04 8.33 -4.14
CA ALA A 376 -14.63 8.78 -5.48
C ALA A 376 -14.83 7.67 -6.54
N ARG A 377 -14.50 6.42 -6.22
CA ARG A 377 -14.80 5.27 -7.09
C ARG A 377 -16.29 5.18 -7.37
N GLY A 378 -17.17 5.19 -6.35
CA GLY A 378 -18.60 5.08 -6.52
C GLY A 378 -19.22 6.24 -7.32
N LEU A 379 -18.66 7.44 -7.19
CA LEU A 379 -19.04 8.59 -8.02
C LEU A 379 -18.69 8.37 -9.50
N LEU A 380 -17.51 7.79 -9.79
CA LEU A 380 -16.99 7.66 -11.15
C LEU A 380 -17.45 6.38 -11.86
N GLU A 381 -17.95 5.37 -11.15
CA GLU A 381 -18.48 4.13 -11.74
C GLU A 381 -19.55 4.43 -12.79
N GLY A 382 -19.39 3.84 -14.00
CA GLY A 382 -20.28 4.07 -15.14
C GLY A 382 -20.02 5.36 -15.92
N THR A 383 -19.07 6.21 -15.49
CA THR A 383 -18.67 7.43 -16.21
C THR A 383 -17.26 7.38 -16.81
N VAL A 384 -16.48 6.38 -16.43
CA VAL A 384 -15.13 6.08 -16.94
C VAL A 384 -15.06 4.63 -17.38
N GLU A 385 -14.05 4.27 -18.18
CA GLU A 385 -13.79 2.85 -18.50
C GLU A 385 -13.59 2.06 -17.20
N GLN A 386 -14.52 1.15 -16.91
CA GLN A 386 -14.66 0.50 -15.60
C GLN A 386 -13.55 -0.48 -15.27
N GLU A 387 -12.87 -1.04 -16.28
CA GLU A 387 -11.93 -2.16 -16.09
C GLU A 387 -10.73 -1.83 -15.20
N ARG A 388 -10.41 -0.54 -15.02
CA ARG A 388 -9.24 -0.10 -14.24
C ARG A 388 -9.55 0.86 -13.09
N LEU A 389 -10.80 1.22 -12.87
CA LEU A 389 -11.17 2.10 -11.76
C LEU A 389 -11.29 1.32 -10.45
N ASN A 390 -10.44 1.62 -9.48
CA ASN A 390 -10.43 0.96 -8.18
C ASN A 390 -9.94 1.90 -7.06
N LEU A 391 -9.74 1.36 -5.84
CA LEU A 391 -9.29 2.14 -4.67
C LEU A 391 -7.91 2.79 -4.83
N ILE A 392 -7.08 2.30 -5.75
CA ILE A 392 -5.72 2.80 -5.93
C ILE A 392 -5.74 4.11 -6.70
N ASN A 393 -6.52 4.18 -7.80
CA ASN A 393 -6.49 5.31 -8.72
C ASN A 393 -7.71 6.23 -8.66
N ALA A 394 -8.79 5.85 -7.97
CA ALA A 394 -10.04 6.61 -7.98
C ALA A 394 -9.87 8.08 -7.54
N ARG A 395 -9.02 8.36 -6.56
CA ARG A 395 -8.70 9.72 -6.12
C ARG A 395 -8.05 10.53 -7.24
N THR A 396 -6.96 10.02 -7.79
CA THR A 396 -6.21 10.70 -8.87
C THR A 396 -7.09 10.92 -10.10
N VAL A 397 -7.94 9.95 -10.45
CA VAL A 397 -8.90 10.09 -11.56
C VAL A 397 -9.94 11.16 -11.29
N ALA A 398 -10.44 11.28 -10.04
CA ALA A 398 -11.38 12.33 -9.64
C ALA A 398 -10.72 13.73 -9.66
N GLU A 399 -9.54 13.85 -9.05
CA GLU A 399 -8.76 15.09 -8.99
C GLU A 399 -8.39 15.60 -10.40
N ASN A 400 -7.95 14.71 -11.29
CA ASN A 400 -7.66 15.04 -12.70
C ASN A 400 -8.89 15.49 -13.49
N ARG A 401 -10.11 15.21 -12.99
CA ARG A 401 -11.37 15.70 -13.55
C ARG A 401 -11.87 16.98 -12.88
N GLY A 402 -11.06 17.57 -12.02
CA GLY A 402 -11.39 18.80 -11.30
C GLY A 402 -12.41 18.62 -10.18
N ILE A 403 -12.49 17.40 -9.60
CA ILE A 403 -13.36 17.13 -8.46
C ILE A 403 -12.55 17.33 -7.18
N ASP A 404 -13.00 18.25 -6.34
CA ASP A 404 -12.42 18.50 -5.02
C ASP A 404 -12.77 17.35 -4.07
N LEU A 405 -11.77 16.77 -3.42
CA LEU A 405 -11.91 15.67 -2.47
C LEU A 405 -11.54 16.13 -1.06
N SER A 406 -12.43 15.94 -0.09
CA SER A 406 -12.21 16.31 1.31
C SER A 406 -12.73 15.26 2.29
N THR A 407 -12.16 15.25 3.48
CA THR A 407 -12.62 14.42 4.59
C THR A 407 -12.81 15.27 5.84
N THR A 408 -13.91 15.06 6.55
CA THR A 408 -14.23 15.78 7.79
C THR A 408 -14.56 14.78 8.89
N GLU A 409 -14.09 15.03 10.11
CA GLU A 409 -14.52 14.24 11.28
C GLU A 409 -15.95 14.63 11.68
N THR A 410 -16.81 13.63 11.84
CA THR A 410 -18.12 13.87 12.41
C THR A 410 -17.95 14.07 13.93
N PRO A 411 -18.48 15.14 14.52
CA PRO A 411 -18.50 15.26 15.97
C PRO A 411 -19.15 14.03 16.60
N THR A 412 -18.52 13.47 17.58
CA THR A 412 -18.59 12.12 18.14
C THR A 412 -19.89 11.71 18.84
N GLN A 413 -21.06 12.13 18.44
CA GLN A 413 -22.20 11.86 19.35
C GLN A 413 -23.03 10.62 19.07
N ASP A 414 -23.15 10.11 17.82
CA ASP A 414 -24.22 9.13 17.59
C ASP A 414 -23.80 7.73 17.12
N ASN A 415 -22.76 7.55 16.34
CA ASN A 415 -22.30 6.22 15.94
C ASN A 415 -20.85 6.24 15.48
N PRO A 416 -19.93 5.51 16.15
CA PRO A 416 -18.51 5.45 15.79
C PRO A 416 -18.24 4.84 14.41
N PHE A 417 -19.18 4.09 13.85
CA PHE A 417 -19.11 3.48 12.52
C PHE A 417 -19.96 4.18 11.46
N SER A 418 -20.36 5.44 11.71
CA SER A 418 -21.13 6.23 10.75
C SER A 418 -20.27 6.70 9.58
N ILE A 419 -20.89 6.79 8.40
CA ILE A 419 -20.32 7.37 7.18
C ILE A 419 -21.37 8.27 6.56
N GLU A 420 -20.96 9.48 6.16
CA GLU A 420 -21.74 10.36 5.33
C GLU A 420 -20.92 10.76 4.12
N VAL A 421 -21.46 10.55 2.93
CA VAL A 421 -20.89 11.01 1.67
C VAL A 421 -21.74 12.17 1.17
N ARG A 422 -21.12 13.32 1.01
CA ARG A 422 -21.73 14.55 0.50
C ARG A 422 -21.20 14.86 -0.88
N LEU A 423 -22.08 15.02 -1.84
CA LEU A 423 -21.77 15.37 -3.21
C LEU A 423 -22.36 16.74 -3.51
N SER A 424 -21.60 17.63 -4.10
CA SER A 424 -22.08 18.96 -4.46
C SER A 424 -21.53 19.44 -5.81
N GLY A 425 -22.30 20.33 -6.47
CA GLY A 425 -21.92 21.00 -7.70
C GLY A 425 -22.91 22.14 -8.02
N GLY A 426 -22.39 23.29 -8.39
CA GLY A 426 -23.23 24.49 -8.55
C GLY A 426 -23.95 24.83 -7.23
N MET A 427 -25.29 24.92 -7.29
CA MET A 427 -26.14 25.19 -6.11
C MET A 427 -26.83 23.93 -5.56
N GLN A 428 -26.52 22.75 -6.08
CA GLN A 428 -27.13 21.49 -5.66
C GLN A 428 -26.17 20.69 -4.77
N GLU A 429 -26.73 20.06 -3.75
CA GLU A 429 -26.01 19.19 -2.83
C GLU A 429 -26.89 18.03 -2.40
N ILE A 430 -26.28 16.86 -2.21
CA ILE A 430 -26.93 15.70 -1.60
C ILE A 430 -25.97 15.06 -0.57
N ALA A 431 -26.49 14.71 0.59
CA ALA A 431 -25.79 13.91 1.58
C ALA A 431 -26.46 12.54 1.70
N VAL A 432 -25.68 11.48 1.63
CA VAL A 432 -26.14 10.10 1.83
C VAL A 432 -25.32 9.53 2.99
N ALA A 433 -26.01 9.09 4.04
CA ALA A 433 -25.36 8.59 5.25
C ALA A 433 -25.81 7.17 5.57
N GLY A 434 -24.95 6.46 6.31
CA GLY A 434 -25.24 5.11 6.76
C GLY A 434 -24.29 4.66 7.85
N THR A 435 -24.39 3.37 8.22
CA THR A 435 -23.58 2.73 9.24
C THR A 435 -22.96 1.42 8.70
N ALA A 436 -21.72 1.15 9.08
CA ALA A 436 -20.98 -0.02 8.63
C ALA A 436 -20.14 -0.59 9.79
N GLN A 437 -20.82 -1.22 10.73
CA GLN A 437 -20.16 -1.91 11.85
C GLN A 437 -19.58 -3.25 11.36
N PRO A 438 -18.36 -3.64 11.79
CA PRO A 438 -17.79 -4.95 11.48
C PRO A 438 -18.72 -6.11 11.81
N GLY A 439 -18.84 -7.07 10.89
CA GLY A 439 -19.71 -8.24 11.06
C GLY A 439 -21.21 -7.99 10.86
N VAL A 440 -21.64 -6.76 10.57
CA VAL A 440 -23.03 -6.41 10.29
C VAL A 440 -23.15 -5.85 8.86
N PRO A 441 -24.13 -6.28 8.06
CA PRO A 441 -24.34 -5.70 6.73
C PRO A 441 -24.51 -4.18 6.79
N PRO A 442 -23.83 -3.41 5.93
CA PRO A 442 -23.94 -1.96 5.93
C PRO A 442 -25.34 -1.51 5.53
N ARG A 443 -25.84 -0.44 6.16
CA ARG A 443 -27.17 0.12 5.89
C ARG A 443 -27.09 1.62 5.64
N LEU A 444 -27.88 2.10 4.69
CA LEU A 444 -28.16 3.53 4.54
C LEU A 444 -29.18 3.95 5.59
N THR A 445 -28.87 5.01 6.30
CA THR A 445 -29.72 5.56 7.38
C THR A 445 -30.31 6.92 7.04
N ARG A 446 -29.75 7.61 6.04
CA ARG A 446 -30.23 8.92 5.60
C ARG A 446 -29.93 9.17 4.13
N ILE A 447 -30.90 9.72 3.41
CA ILE A 447 -30.77 10.22 2.03
C ILE A 447 -31.32 11.65 1.99
N GLY A 448 -30.46 12.64 1.81
CA GLY A 448 -30.84 14.05 1.95
C GLY A 448 -31.41 14.35 3.34
N ALA A 449 -32.65 14.84 3.40
CA ALA A 449 -33.37 15.11 4.63
C ALA A 449 -34.17 13.89 5.17
N PHE A 450 -34.25 12.80 4.40
CA PHE A 450 -35.10 11.64 4.74
C PHE A 450 -34.33 10.60 5.53
N HIS A 451 -34.87 10.18 6.67
CA HIS A 451 -34.37 9.04 7.44
C HIS A 451 -34.89 7.74 6.81
N VAL A 452 -33.95 6.87 6.43
CA VAL A 452 -34.24 5.57 5.83
C VAL A 452 -33.54 4.46 6.63
N ASP A 453 -33.92 3.22 6.38
CA ASP A 453 -33.22 2.05 6.88
C ASP A 453 -33.28 0.97 5.80
N VAL A 454 -32.29 0.95 4.92
CA VAL A 454 -32.24 0.04 3.76
C VAL A 454 -30.84 -0.47 3.52
N GLN A 455 -30.74 -1.74 3.19
CA GLN A 455 -29.49 -2.33 2.77
C GLN A 455 -29.21 -1.97 1.29
N PRO A 456 -28.12 -1.25 0.98
CA PRO A 456 -27.78 -0.92 -0.40
C PRO A 456 -27.14 -2.15 -1.10
N ARG A 457 -27.96 -3.07 -1.62
CA ARG A 457 -27.52 -4.28 -2.32
C ARG A 457 -28.24 -4.43 -3.65
N ASP A 458 -27.71 -5.25 -4.53
CA ASP A 458 -28.26 -5.58 -5.85
C ASP A 458 -28.67 -4.31 -6.62
N THR A 459 -29.95 -4.04 -6.76
CA THR A 459 -30.48 -2.81 -7.34
C THR A 459 -31.29 -2.03 -6.31
N LEU A 460 -30.94 -0.76 -6.14
CA LEU A 460 -31.66 0.17 -5.26
C LEU A 460 -32.40 1.21 -6.09
N LEU A 461 -33.71 1.25 -5.93
CA LEU A 461 -34.59 2.23 -6.52
C LEU A 461 -34.92 3.31 -5.47
N ILE A 462 -34.66 4.57 -5.81
CA ILE A 462 -34.99 5.73 -4.97
C ILE A 462 -36.08 6.54 -5.67
N LEU A 463 -37.26 6.57 -5.08
CA LEU A 463 -38.41 7.33 -5.59
C LEU A 463 -38.69 8.53 -4.68
N THR A 464 -38.95 9.69 -5.26
CA THR A 464 -39.55 10.80 -4.53
C THR A 464 -41.01 10.89 -4.95
N ASN A 465 -41.94 11.00 -3.98
CA ASN A 465 -43.36 11.01 -4.23
C ASN A 465 -44.11 11.90 -3.21
N ASN A 466 -45.36 12.26 -3.51
CA ASN A 466 -46.25 12.84 -2.54
C ASN A 466 -46.73 11.77 -1.55
N ASP A 467 -46.84 12.12 -0.26
CA ASP A 467 -47.33 11.20 0.80
C ASP A 467 -48.85 11.10 0.75
N VAL A 468 -49.37 10.35 -0.22
CA VAL A 468 -50.81 10.14 -0.40
C VAL A 468 -51.16 8.64 -0.43
N PRO A 469 -52.38 8.25 -0.03
CA PRO A 469 -52.81 6.86 -0.06
C PRO A 469 -52.66 6.22 -1.44
N GLY A 470 -52.20 4.97 -1.49
CA GLY A 470 -52.18 4.14 -2.69
C GLY A 470 -50.86 4.23 -3.49
N VAL A 471 -49.91 5.16 -3.21
CA VAL A 471 -48.65 5.26 -3.95
C VAL A 471 -47.82 3.99 -3.83
N ILE A 472 -47.62 3.48 -2.62
CA ILE A 472 -46.90 2.23 -2.36
C ILE A 472 -47.50 1.06 -3.14
N GLY A 473 -48.83 0.94 -3.13
CA GLY A 473 -49.54 -0.13 -3.87
C GLY A 473 -49.31 -0.04 -5.37
N ARG A 474 -49.42 1.17 -5.96
CA ARG A 474 -49.16 1.37 -7.42
C ARG A 474 -47.71 1.04 -7.81
N VAL A 475 -46.74 1.47 -7.00
CA VAL A 475 -45.32 1.14 -7.22
C VAL A 475 -45.12 -0.37 -7.12
N GLY A 476 -45.63 -1.02 -6.08
CA GLY A 476 -45.51 -2.47 -5.89
C GLY A 476 -46.18 -3.28 -7.01
N THR A 477 -47.39 -2.87 -7.44
CA THR A 477 -48.10 -3.52 -8.57
C THR A 477 -47.28 -3.41 -9.87
N LEU A 478 -46.77 -2.22 -10.22
CA LEU A 478 -45.98 -1.99 -11.42
C LEU A 478 -44.69 -2.85 -11.42
N LEU A 479 -43.97 -2.89 -10.31
CA LEU A 479 -42.76 -3.71 -10.20
C LEU A 479 -43.11 -5.19 -10.30
N GLY A 480 -44.18 -5.66 -9.65
CA GLY A 480 -44.66 -7.05 -9.75
C GLY A 480 -45.07 -7.44 -11.16
N GLU A 481 -45.81 -6.60 -11.88
CA GLU A 481 -46.20 -6.81 -13.30
C GLU A 481 -44.98 -6.84 -14.23
N ALA A 482 -43.92 -6.08 -13.88
CA ALA A 482 -42.64 -6.10 -14.59
C ALA A 482 -41.75 -7.29 -14.20
N GLY A 483 -42.21 -8.19 -13.31
CA GLY A 483 -41.44 -9.35 -12.86
C GLY A 483 -40.29 -9.00 -11.89
N VAL A 484 -40.30 -7.81 -11.30
CA VAL A 484 -39.27 -7.34 -10.36
C VAL A 484 -39.72 -7.63 -8.93
N ASN A 485 -38.96 -8.46 -8.21
CA ASN A 485 -39.22 -8.78 -6.81
C ASN A 485 -38.67 -7.71 -5.88
N ILE A 486 -39.49 -7.28 -4.89
CA ILE A 486 -39.09 -6.30 -3.87
C ILE A 486 -38.52 -7.06 -2.68
N ALA A 487 -37.25 -6.81 -2.36
CA ALA A 487 -36.57 -7.40 -1.20
C ALA A 487 -36.77 -6.55 0.08
N GLU A 488 -36.64 -5.23 -0.03
CA GLU A 488 -36.93 -4.26 1.06
C GLU A 488 -37.67 -3.05 0.48
N TYR A 489 -38.64 -2.51 1.24
CA TYR A 489 -39.33 -1.27 0.91
C TYR A 489 -39.34 -0.36 2.14
N HIS A 490 -38.66 0.76 2.10
CA HIS A 490 -38.66 1.75 3.16
C HIS A 490 -39.20 3.08 2.65
N GLN A 491 -40.31 3.54 3.25
CA GLN A 491 -40.92 4.84 2.98
C GLN A 491 -40.64 5.81 4.12
N ALA A 492 -39.96 6.90 3.82
CA ALA A 492 -39.69 8.02 4.73
C ALA A 492 -40.49 9.24 4.31
N ARG A 493 -41.00 10.04 5.28
CA ARG A 493 -41.70 11.30 5.04
C ARG A 493 -41.18 12.39 5.96
N LEU A 494 -41.17 13.62 5.48
CA LEU A 494 -40.78 14.78 6.28
C LEU A 494 -41.98 15.32 7.08
N ALA A 495 -43.17 15.29 6.47
CA ALA A 495 -44.42 15.69 7.09
C ALA A 495 -45.57 14.90 6.48
N GLN A 496 -46.67 14.73 7.23
CA GLN A 496 -47.88 14.07 6.74
C GLN A 496 -48.49 14.83 5.55
N GLY A 497 -48.74 14.12 4.44
CA GLY A 497 -49.25 14.70 3.19
C GLY A 497 -48.24 15.53 2.39
N GLY A 498 -46.97 15.59 2.84
CA GLY A 498 -45.91 16.29 2.18
C GLY A 498 -45.10 15.41 1.21
N GLN A 499 -43.84 15.75 1.04
CA GLN A 499 -42.91 14.96 0.22
C GLN A 499 -42.43 13.71 1.00
N ALA A 500 -42.41 12.58 0.31
CA ALA A 500 -41.89 11.32 0.81
C ALA A 500 -40.79 10.78 -0.13
N LEU A 501 -39.93 9.93 0.43
CA LEU A 501 -38.91 9.19 -0.31
C LEU A 501 -39.09 7.71 -0.01
N ALA A 502 -39.20 6.91 -1.08
CA ALA A 502 -39.14 5.46 -0.99
C ALA A 502 -37.75 4.96 -1.44
N ALA A 503 -37.09 4.22 -0.56
CA ALA A 503 -35.90 3.45 -0.85
C ALA A 503 -36.29 1.98 -0.97
N VAL A 504 -36.18 1.41 -2.18
CA VAL A 504 -36.67 0.08 -2.50
C VAL A 504 -35.51 -0.76 -3.03
N SER A 505 -35.13 -1.79 -2.29
CA SER A 505 -34.17 -2.80 -2.75
C SER A 505 -34.93 -3.86 -3.53
N VAL A 506 -34.48 -4.17 -4.73
CA VAL A 506 -35.11 -5.15 -5.62
C VAL A 506 -34.12 -6.18 -6.12
N ASP A 507 -34.61 -7.38 -6.40
CA ASP A 507 -33.81 -8.45 -7.00
C ASP A 507 -33.74 -8.24 -8.53
N GLY A 508 -32.52 -8.26 -9.09
CA GLY A 508 -32.29 -8.08 -10.53
C GLY A 508 -32.26 -6.63 -11.00
N ASP A 509 -32.36 -6.45 -12.31
CA ASP A 509 -32.20 -5.14 -12.94
C ASP A 509 -33.53 -4.42 -13.15
N VAL A 510 -33.55 -3.12 -12.90
CA VAL A 510 -34.63 -2.21 -13.27
C VAL A 510 -34.27 -1.51 -14.58
N SER A 511 -34.93 -1.90 -15.66
CA SER A 511 -34.70 -1.31 -16.97
C SER A 511 -35.17 0.16 -17.05
N GLU A 512 -34.65 0.91 -18.01
CA GLU A 512 -35.07 2.29 -18.26
C GLU A 512 -36.57 2.39 -18.55
N ALA A 513 -37.15 1.40 -19.24
CA ALA A 513 -38.59 1.33 -19.50
C ALA A 513 -39.42 1.21 -18.21
N ILE A 514 -38.95 0.43 -17.23
CA ILE A 514 -39.58 0.32 -15.89
C ILE A 514 -39.47 1.65 -15.16
N ARG A 515 -38.28 2.27 -15.17
CA ARG A 515 -38.05 3.59 -14.57
C ARG A 515 -39.00 4.67 -15.15
N GLU A 516 -39.13 4.73 -16.46
CA GLU A 516 -40.07 5.63 -17.13
C GLU A 516 -41.53 5.36 -16.75
N SER A 517 -41.90 4.09 -16.61
CA SER A 517 -43.24 3.71 -16.19
C SER A 517 -43.54 4.15 -14.75
N LEU A 518 -42.55 4.04 -13.85
CA LEU A 518 -42.65 4.56 -12.47
C LEU A 518 -42.83 6.07 -12.45
N LEU A 519 -42.14 6.83 -13.34
CA LEU A 519 -42.29 8.28 -13.45
C LEU A 519 -43.66 8.72 -14.02
N ARG A 520 -44.38 7.84 -14.71
CA ARG A 520 -45.77 8.09 -15.18
C ARG A 520 -46.81 7.82 -14.12
N LEU A 521 -46.47 7.19 -13.00
CA LEU A 521 -47.41 6.99 -11.91
C LEU A 521 -47.82 8.34 -11.28
N PRO A 522 -49.09 8.53 -10.94
CA PRO A 522 -49.54 9.70 -10.19
C PRO A 522 -48.72 9.82 -8.89
N ASP A 523 -48.37 11.05 -8.56
CA ASP A 523 -47.69 11.40 -7.32
C ASP A 523 -46.21 11.01 -7.24
N VAL A 524 -45.62 10.32 -8.22
CA VAL A 524 -44.18 10.07 -8.30
C VAL A 524 -43.52 11.24 -9.03
N SER A 525 -42.58 11.91 -8.37
CA SER A 525 -41.89 13.10 -8.91
C SER A 525 -40.47 12.80 -9.43
N SER A 526 -39.78 11.79 -8.89
CA SER A 526 -38.49 11.35 -9.40
C SER A 526 -38.26 9.85 -9.18
N ALA A 527 -37.42 9.25 -10.03
CA ALA A 527 -37.01 7.86 -9.93
C ALA A 527 -35.53 7.75 -10.29
N ALA A 528 -34.69 7.40 -9.32
CA ALA A 528 -33.28 7.07 -9.51
C ALA A 528 -33.07 5.58 -9.32
N VAL A 529 -32.30 4.95 -10.21
CA VAL A 529 -31.96 3.52 -10.15
C VAL A 529 -30.45 3.40 -9.99
N VAL A 530 -30.01 2.61 -9.04
CA VAL A 530 -28.59 2.32 -8.78
C VAL A 530 -28.39 0.81 -8.73
N CYS A 531 -27.68 0.28 -9.72
CA CYS A 531 -27.26 -1.13 -9.73
C CYS A 531 -25.88 -1.24 -9.09
N PHE A 532 -25.76 -2.03 -8.05
CA PHE A 532 -24.50 -2.30 -7.39
C PHE A 532 -23.95 -3.61 -7.93
N ASN A 533 -23.03 -3.55 -8.88
CA ASN A 533 -22.34 -4.75 -9.35
C ASN A 533 -21.70 -5.46 -8.15
N PRO A 534 -21.78 -6.81 -8.04
CA PRO A 534 -20.99 -7.55 -7.08
C PRO A 534 -19.51 -7.22 -7.32
N GLY A 535 -18.80 -6.87 -6.26
CA GLY A 535 -17.44 -6.33 -6.26
C GLY A 535 -16.39 -7.31 -6.79
#